data_85f5e83d442b758ac8f189d6f214bd9f
#
_entry.id   85f5e83d442b758ac8f189d6f214bd9f
#
_cell.length_a   1.000
_cell.length_b   1.000
_cell.length_c   1.000
_cell.angle_alpha   90.00
_cell.angle_beta   90.00
_cell.angle_gamma   90.00
#
_symmetry.space_group_name_H-M   'P 1'
#
loop_
_entity.id
_entity.type
_entity.pdbx_description
1 polymer ?
#
loop_
_entity_poly.entity_id
_entity_poly.type
_entity_poly.pdbx_seq_one_letter_code
_entity_poly.pdbx_strand_id
1 'polypeptide(L)'
;MTDDKVILVIGATGAQGGGVARHLLNSGRFTVRCLTRNPSSEKAIALQEAGAEVVKGDFGELESLKTAMKGCYGVFGVVNFWEHFDKTYELGKNLVDAVAASNIKHFVFSTLPNAKKISGGKIEVPHFDIQAKLEEYTRGLGLNVTFVNPAFYFENFLSYFPPKKQEDGTFAFGFPQGDTLLAGVAIEDLGGVVTAIFNKPDDFKDKQLV
;
A
#
# COMPACT_ATOMS: atom_id res chain seq x y z
N MET A 1 -0.56 28.68 -13.06
CA MET A 1 0.37 27.59 -12.79
C MET A 1 -0.40 26.60 -11.94
N THR A 2 -0.74 25.46 -12.48
CA THR A 2 -1.32 24.36 -11.69
C THR A 2 -0.20 23.95 -10.72
N ASP A 3 -0.42 24.10 -9.41
CA ASP A 3 0.48 23.55 -8.39
C ASP A 3 0.53 22.04 -8.64
N ASP A 4 1.61 21.55 -9.25
CA ASP A 4 1.79 20.14 -9.53
C ASP A 4 1.87 19.39 -8.20
N LYS A 5 0.76 18.73 -7.85
CA LYS A 5 0.67 17.96 -6.62
C LYS A 5 1.64 16.79 -6.68
N VAL A 6 2.69 16.82 -5.87
CA VAL A 6 3.63 15.70 -5.75
C VAL A 6 3.05 14.64 -4.82
N ILE A 7 2.95 13.40 -5.31
CA ILE A 7 2.52 12.24 -4.52
C ILE A 7 3.73 11.34 -4.28
N LEU A 8 4.08 11.12 -3.01
CA LEU A 8 5.09 10.15 -2.62
C LEU A 8 4.47 8.76 -2.55
N VAL A 9 5.06 7.81 -3.26
CA VAL A 9 4.66 6.41 -3.25
C VAL A 9 5.71 5.60 -2.48
N ILE A 10 5.30 5.09 -1.32
CA ILE A 10 6.10 4.17 -0.51
C ILE A 10 5.87 2.74 -1.01
N GLY A 11 6.94 1.93 -1.06
CA GLY A 11 6.85 0.58 -1.63
C GLY A 11 6.68 0.55 -3.15
N ALA A 12 7.13 1.59 -3.86
CA ALA A 12 6.93 1.78 -5.30
C ALA A 12 7.50 0.65 -6.18
N THR A 13 8.52 -0.08 -5.71
CA THR A 13 9.08 -1.25 -6.41
C THR A 13 8.37 -2.57 -6.09
N GLY A 14 7.39 -2.53 -5.17
CA GLY A 14 6.54 -3.65 -4.81
C GLY A 14 5.26 -3.73 -5.66
N ALA A 15 4.43 -4.74 -5.40
CA ALA A 15 3.24 -5.01 -6.18
C ALA A 15 2.20 -3.87 -6.06
N GLN A 16 1.77 -3.50 -4.84
CA GLN A 16 0.82 -2.41 -4.64
C GLN A 16 1.37 -1.05 -5.09
N GLY A 17 2.53 -0.65 -4.52
CA GLY A 17 3.12 0.66 -4.81
C GLY A 17 3.50 0.85 -6.27
N GLY A 18 3.93 -0.23 -6.94
CA GLY A 18 4.22 -0.19 -8.38
C GLY A 18 2.97 0.08 -9.22
N GLY A 19 1.85 -0.58 -8.93
CA GLY A 19 0.56 -0.29 -9.54
C GLY A 19 0.11 1.15 -9.30
N VAL A 20 0.22 1.61 -8.06
CA VAL A 20 -0.12 3.00 -7.69
C VAL A 20 0.74 4.01 -8.45
N ALA A 21 2.07 3.80 -8.51
CA ALA A 21 2.97 4.70 -9.22
C ALA A 21 2.61 4.79 -10.72
N ARG A 22 2.38 3.65 -11.38
CA ARG A 22 1.99 3.61 -12.80
C ARG A 22 0.68 4.32 -13.07
N HIS A 23 -0.36 4.08 -12.26
CA HIS A 23 -1.66 4.74 -12.44
C HIS A 23 -1.59 6.25 -12.22
N LEU A 24 -0.84 6.71 -11.21
CA LEU A 24 -0.62 8.14 -10.97
C LEU A 24 0.12 8.79 -12.15
N LEU A 25 1.20 8.17 -12.66
CA LEU A 25 1.94 8.64 -13.82
C LEU A 25 1.05 8.71 -15.07
N ASN A 26 0.33 7.64 -15.37
CA ASN A 26 -0.57 7.56 -16.53
C ASN A 26 -1.71 8.58 -16.48
N SER A 27 -2.11 9.01 -15.28
CA SER A 27 -3.14 10.03 -15.12
C SER A 27 -2.71 11.41 -15.62
N GLY A 28 -1.39 11.68 -15.67
CA GLY A 28 -0.82 12.98 -16.04
C GLY A 28 -1.21 14.15 -15.14
N ARG A 29 -1.76 13.87 -13.95
CA ARG A 29 -2.29 14.89 -13.01
C ARG A 29 -1.37 15.16 -11.82
N PHE A 30 -0.39 14.30 -11.60
CA PHE A 30 0.48 14.33 -10.44
C PHE A 30 1.93 14.18 -10.85
N THR A 31 2.81 14.88 -10.13
CA THR A 31 4.22 14.50 -10.11
C THR A 31 4.37 13.33 -9.15
N VAL A 32 4.98 12.24 -9.59
CA VAL A 32 5.10 11.01 -8.80
C VAL A 32 6.53 10.89 -8.27
N ARG A 33 6.67 10.84 -6.95
CA ARG A 33 7.93 10.55 -6.28
C ARG A 33 7.89 9.13 -5.73
N CYS A 34 8.89 8.31 -6.05
CA CYS A 34 8.98 6.91 -5.65
C CYS A 34 10.12 6.71 -4.66
N LEU A 35 9.79 6.23 -3.43
CA LEU A 35 10.81 5.89 -2.44
C LEU A 35 11.31 4.46 -2.65
N THR A 36 12.63 4.28 -2.66
CA THR A 36 13.26 2.96 -2.69
C THR A 36 14.59 2.97 -1.95
N ARG A 37 14.97 1.83 -1.36
CA ARG A 37 16.30 1.63 -0.78
C ARG A 37 17.39 1.48 -1.84
N ASN A 38 17.01 0.99 -3.03
CA ASN A 38 17.93 0.78 -4.16
C ASN A 38 17.44 1.47 -5.44
N PRO A 39 17.82 2.73 -5.68
CA PRO A 39 17.47 3.47 -6.90
C PRO A 39 18.02 2.85 -8.20
N SER A 40 19.06 1.99 -8.09
CA SER A 40 19.68 1.33 -9.25
C SER A 40 19.06 -0.01 -9.59
N SER A 41 17.99 -0.44 -8.92
CA SER A 41 17.27 -1.66 -9.28
C SER A 41 16.52 -1.49 -10.60
N GLU A 42 16.37 -2.56 -11.37
CA GLU A 42 15.63 -2.55 -12.65
C GLU A 42 14.24 -1.92 -12.51
N LYS A 43 13.52 -2.27 -11.43
CA LYS A 43 12.19 -1.70 -11.15
C LYS A 43 12.22 -0.20 -10.86
N ALA A 44 13.26 0.28 -10.17
CA ALA A 44 13.41 1.70 -9.89
C ALA A 44 13.78 2.49 -11.15
N ILE A 45 14.66 1.93 -11.98
CA ILE A 45 15.03 2.50 -13.29
C ILE A 45 13.80 2.58 -14.19
N ALA A 46 13.01 1.51 -14.29
CA ALA A 46 11.78 1.50 -15.08
C ALA A 46 10.76 2.58 -14.62
N LEU A 47 10.65 2.83 -13.31
CA LEU A 47 9.81 3.91 -12.78
C LEU A 47 10.37 5.30 -13.17
N GLN A 48 11.68 5.47 -13.15
CA GLN A 48 12.33 6.71 -13.56
C GLN A 48 12.15 6.98 -15.06
N GLU A 49 12.30 5.95 -15.90
CA GLU A 49 12.06 6.02 -17.33
C GLU A 49 10.59 6.33 -17.65
N ALA A 50 9.66 5.86 -16.82
CA ALA A 50 8.25 6.20 -16.90
C ALA A 50 7.92 7.63 -16.41
N GLY A 51 8.89 8.40 -15.92
CA GLY A 51 8.74 9.80 -15.52
C GLY A 51 8.60 10.04 -14.01
N ALA A 52 8.84 9.02 -13.16
CA ALA A 52 8.84 9.22 -11.71
C ALA A 52 10.14 9.84 -11.20
N GLU A 53 10.05 10.69 -10.18
CA GLU A 53 11.21 11.09 -9.36
C GLU A 53 11.56 9.94 -8.41
N VAL A 54 12.65 9.24 -8.65
CA VAL A 54 13.10 8.16 -7.76
C VAL A 54 14.05 8.71 -6.70
N VAL A 55 13.71 8.53 -5.43
CA VAL A 55 14.49 8.99 -4.29
C VAL A 55 14.92 7.81 -3.41
N LYS A 56 16.16 7.88 -2.92
CA LYS A 56 16.65 6.90 -1.95
C LYS A 56 16.09 7.19 -0.56
N GLY A 57 15.59 6.15 0.11
CA GLY A 57 15.17 6.25 1.50
C GLY A 57 14.83 4.90 2.12
N ASP A 58 14.78 4.87 3.44
CA ASP A 58 14.53 3.69 4.24
C ASP A 58 13.42 3.93 5.27
N PHE A 59 12.55 2.95 5.44
CA PHE A 59 11.50 2.94 6.46
C PHE A 59 12.05 2.95 7.90
N GLY A 60 13.21 2.35 8.12
CA GLY A 60 13.87 2.32 9.41
C GLY A 60 14.36 3.70 9.87
N GLU A 61 14.45 4.66 8.96
CA GLU A 61 15.03 5.98 9.20
C GLU A 61 13.99 7.09 9.06
N LEU A 62 13.46 7.56 10.19
CA LEU A 62 12.44 8.60 10.24
C LEU A 62 12.83 9.87 9.44
N GLU A 63 14.08 10.31 9.56
CA GLU A 63 14.57 11.51 8.85
C GLU A 63 14.69 11.29 7.33
N SER A 64 14.95 10.05 6.91
CA SER A 64 14.91 9.66 5.50
C SER A 64 13.50 9.80 4.92
N LEU A 65 12.49 9.32 5.64
CA LEU A 65 11.08 9.45 5.27
C LEU A 65 10.65 10.92 5.20
N LYS A 66 10.96 11.71 6.24
CA LYS A 66 10.64 13.15 6.26
C LYS A 66 11.30 13.90 5.10
N THR A 67 12.54 13.53 4.76
CA THR A 67 13.25 14.14 3.63
C THR A 67 12.55 13.83 2.31
N ALA A 68 12.11 12.58 2.10
CA ALA A 68 11.37 12.17 0.92
C ALA A 68 10.00 12.88 0.83
N MET A 69 9.38 13.21 1.97
CA MET A 69 8.07 13.89 2.05
C MET A 69 8.14 15.41 1.83
N LYS A 70 9.33 16.02 1.79
CA LYS A 70 9.46 17.47 1.57
C LYS A 70 8.80 17.89 0.25
N GLY A 71 7.87 18.85 0.34
CA GLY A 71 7.15 19.38 -0.81
C GLY A 71 6.07 18.45 -1.38
N CYS A 72 5.82 17.29 -0.78
CA CYS A 72 4.74 16.41 -1.22
C CYS A 72 3.38 16.94 -0.76
N TYR A 73 2.40 16.82 -1.64
CA TYR A 73 0.98 17.03 -1.35
C TYR A 73 0.40 15.84 -0.60
N GLY A 74 0.69 14.62 -1.09
CA GLY A 74 0.15 13.39 -0.56
C GLY A 74 1.16 12.27 -0.48
N VAL A 75 0.79 11.24 0.28
CA VAL A 75 1.59 10.01 0.46
C VAL A 75 0.68 8.81 0.27
N PHE A 76 1.10 7.85 -0.54
CA PHE A 76 0.61 6.47 -0.48
C PHE A 76 1.60 5.64 0.33
N GLY A 77 1.10 4.95 1.35
CA GLY A 77 1.89 4.10 2.23
C GLY A 77 1.40 2.66 2.26
N VAL A 78 2.34 1.74 2.27
CA VAL A 78 2.11 0.31 2.51
C VAL A 78 3.31 -0.28 3.24
N VAL A 79 3.07 -1.14 4.22
CA VAL A 79 4.13 -1.86 4.94
C VAL A 79 3.98 -3.35 4.67
N ASN A 80 5.04 -3.95 4.10
CA ASN A 80 5.03 -5.36 3.76
C ASN A 80 5.35 -6.22 5.00
N PHE A 81 4.33 -6.88 5.56
CA PHE A 81 4.49 -7.79 6.69
C PHE A 81 5.47 -8.93 6.39
N TRP A 82 5.39 -9.52 5.20
CA TRP A 82 6.20 -10.69 4.82
C TRP A 82 7.69 -10.39 4.66
N GLU A 83 8.04 -9.12 4.52
CA GLU A 83 9.44 -8.67 4.49
C GLU A 83 9.97 -8.33 5.88
N HIS A 84 9.10 -7.88 6.79
CA HIS A 84 9.52 -7.26 8.06
C HIS A 84 9.06 -8.01 9.32
N PHE A 85 8.06 -8.90 9.21
CA PHE A 85 7.51 -9.69 10.30
C PHE A 85 7.28 -8.88 11.59
N ASP A 86 8.02 -9.18 12.64
CA ASP A 86 7.95 -8.54 13.97
C ASP A 86 8.25 -7.03 13.95
N LYS A 87 9.05 -6.56 13.01
CA LYS A 87 9.35 -5.12 12.82
C LYS A 87 8.28 -4.34 12.09
N THR A 88 7.26 -5.01 11.55
CA THR A 88 6.22 -4.35 10.72
C THR A 88 5.53 -3.20 11.46
N TYR A 89 5.23 -3.38 12.75
CA TYR A 89 4.57 -2.33 13.54
C TYR A 89 5.48 -1.11 13.73
N GLU A 90 6.75 -1.32 14.08
CA GLU A 90 7.73 -0.25 14.28
C GLU A 90 7.95 0.56 13.00
N LEU A 91 8.16 -0.13 11.88
CA LEU A 91 8.37 0.50 10.58
C LEU A 91 7.12 1.25 10.09
N GLY A 92 5.94 0.68 10.29
CA GLY A 92 4.67 1.35 9.99
C GLY A 92 4.46 2.58 10.86
N LYS A 93 4.81 2.50 12.14
CA LYS A 93 4.77 3.64 13.05
C LYS A 93 5.72 4.76 12.61
N ASN A 94 6.95 4.44 12.20
CA ASN A 94 7.89 5.43 11.65
C ASN A 94 7.31 6.15 10.43
N LEU A 95 6.63 5.41 9.53
CA LEU A 95 5.95 6.02 8.39
C LEU A 95 4.86 7.00 8.83
N VAL A 96 3.99 6.58 9.75
CA VAL A 96 2.90 7.41 10.27
C VAL A 96 3.45 8.65 10.99
N ASP A 97 4.49 8.50 11.80
CA ASP A 97 5.16 9.60 12.51
C ASP A 97 5.80 10.60 11.52
N ALA A 98 6.39 10.09 10.41
CA ALA A 98 6.92 10.95 9.36
C ALA A 98 5.82 11.75 8.66
N VAL A 99 4.67 11.14 8.38
CA VAL A 99 3.49 11.82 7.82
C VAL A 99 2.99 12.89 8.79
N ALA A 100 2.85 12.56 10.07
CA ALA A 100 2.40 13.49 11.12
C ALA A 100 3.35 14.70 11.29
N ALA A 101 4.66 14.47 11.17
CA ALA A 101 5.68 15.52 11.26
C ALA A 101 5.86 16.34 9.97
N SER A 102 5.21 15.93 8.88
CA SER A 102 5.30 16.55 7.55
C SER A 102 4.00 17.29 7.22
N ASN A 103 4.07 18.27 6.32
CA ASN A 103 2.87 19.03 5.92
C ASN A 103 2.06 18.30 4.83
N ILE A 104 1.85 17.00 5.00
CA ILE A 104 1.08 16.17 4.07
C ILE A 104 -0.40 16.51 4.17
N LYS A 105 -1.02 16.76 3.01
CA LYS A 105 -2.44 17.14 2.94
C LYS A 105 -3.37 15.94 2.87
N HIS A 106 -2.92 14.82 2.34
CA HIS A 106 -3.70 13.58 2.27
C HIS A 106 -2.79 12.36 2.33
N PHE A 107 -3.04 11.49 3.29
CA PHE A 107 -2.38 10.20 3.42
C PHE A 107 -3.33 9.08 2.97
N VAL A 108 -2.92 8.27 2.02
CA VAL A 108 -3.63 7.04 1.64
C VAL A 108 -2.82 5.86 2.17
N PHE A 109 -3.39 5.13 3.10
CA PHE A 109 -2.69 4.06 3.81
C PHE A 109 -3.34 2.70 3.54
N SER A 110 -2.56 1.80 2.92
CA SER A 110 -2.98 0.41 2.73
C SER A 110 -2.81 -0.34 4.05
N THR A 111 -3.93 -0.78 4.61
CA THR A 111 -4.02 -1.52 5.87
C THR A 111 -4.89 -2.77 5.69
N LEU A 112 -5.18 -3.48 6.77
CA LEU A 112 -6.04 -4.67 6.77
C LEU A 112 -6.98 -4.62 7.98
N PRO A 113 -8.15 -5.26 7.89
CA PRO A 113 -9.13 -5.27 8.99
C PRO A 113 -8.60 -6.06 10.19
N ASN A 114 -9.11 -5.74 11.39
CA ASN A 114 -8.74 -6.41 12.63
C ASN A 114 -9.43 -7.78 12.73
N ALA A 115 -8.74 -8.86 12.37
CA ALA A 115 -9.27 -10.22 12.36
C ALA A 115 -9.66 -10.68 13.78
N LYS A 116 -8.84 -10.36 14.79
CA LYS A 116 -9.13 -10.68 16.19
C LYS A 116 -10.42 -10.02 16.67
N LYS A 117 -10.62 -8.73 16.38
CA LYS A 117 -11.83 -7.98 16.76
C LYS A 117 -13.07 -8.52 16.05
N ILE A 118 -12.99 -8.75 14.73
CA ILE A 118 -14.11 -9.25 13.91
C ILE A 118 -14.55 -10.64 14.36
N SER A 119 -13.59 -11.49 14.73
CA SER A 119 -13.89 -12.86 15.21
C SER A 119 -14.31 -12.94 16.68
N GLY A 120 -14.43 -11.81 17.38
CA GLY A 120 -14.70 -11.80 18.83
C GLY A 120 -13.58 -12.44 19.66
N GLY A 121 -12.33 -12.30 19.23
CA GLY A 121 -11.14 -12.81 19.90
C GLY A 121 -10.77 -14.26 19.56
N LYS A 122 -11.51 -14.91 18.67
CA LYS A 122 -11.35 -16.35 18.36
C LYS A 122 -10.22 -16.63 17.38
N ILE A 123 -9.95 -15.70 16.47
CA ILE A 123 -8.98 -15.89 15.39
C ILE A 123 -7.99 -14.73 15.42
N GLU A 124 -6.70 -15.06 15.48
CA GLU A 124 -5.61 -14.11 15.35
C GLU A 124 -4.94 -14.31 13.99
N VAL A 125 -4.81 -13.22 13.24
CA VAL A 125 -4.10 -13.20 11.96
C VAL A 125 -3.03 -12.10 12.05
N PRO A 126 -1.77 -12.44 12.37
CA PRO A 126 -0.76 -11.44 12.75
C PRO A 126 -0.61 -10.28 11.77
N HIS A 127 -0.56 -10.55 10.46
CA HIS A 127 -0.41 -9.50 9.46
C HIS A 127 -1.65 -8.61 9.33
N PHE A 128 -2.86 -9.11 9.62
CA PHE A 128 -4.08 -8.29 9.71
C PHE A 128 -4.08 -7.45 10.97
N ASP A 129 -3.84 -8.08 12.11
CA ASP A 129 -3.97 -7.44 13.42
C ASP A 129 -2.91 -6.35 13.63
N ILE A 130 -1.68 -6.53 13.08
CA ILE A 130 -0.64 -5.50 13.08
C ILE A 130 -1.03 -4.30 12.22
N GLN A 131 -1.56 -4.53 11.02
CA GLN A 131 -2.03 -3.45 10.14
C GLN A 131 -3.20 -2.69 10.75
N ALA A 132 -4.12 -3.39 11.40
CA ALA A 132 -5.22 -2.76 12.13
C ALA A 132 -4.75 -1.89 13.30
N LYS A 133 -3.71 -2.33 14.03
CA LYS A 133 -3.09 -1.50 15.09
C LYS A 133 -2.45 -0.22 14.53
N LEU A 134 -1.82 -0.30 13.35
CA LEU A 134 -1.28 0.88 12.67
C LEU A 134 -2.40 1.84 12.24
N GLU A 135 -3.54 1.30 11.78
CA GLU A 135 -4.71 2.11 11.47
C GLU A 135 -5.23 2.83 12.72
N GLU A 136 -5.40 2.12 13.84
CA GLU A 136 -5.84 2.70 15.13
C GLU A 136 -4.88 3.81 15.58
N TYR A 137 -3.57 3.56 15.50
CA TYR A 137 -2.54 4.56 15.80
C TYR A 137 -2.66 5.80 14.93
N THR A 138 -2.83 5.61 13.61
CA THR A 138 -2.95 6.70 12.64
C THR A 138 -4.18 7.56 12.90
N ARG A 139 -5.33 6.92 13.20
CA ARG A 139 -6.58 7.61 13.55
C ARG A 139 -6.42 8.46 14.83
N GLY A 140 -5.66 7.95 15.81
CA GLY A 140 -5.37 8.67 17.06
C GLY A 140 -4.60 9.97 16.89
N LEU A 141 -3.91 10.16 15.75
CA LEU A 141 -3.15 11.38 15.46
C LEU A 141 -3.97 12.47 14.72
N GLY A 142 -5.22 12.18 14.33
CA GLY A 142 -6.09 13.16 13.66
C GLY A 142 -5.59 13.59 12.27
N LEU A 143 -4.86 12.72 11.58
CA LEU A 143 -4.36 12.97 10.22
C LEU A 143 -5.51 12.91 9.21
N ASN A 144 -5.41 13.70 8.12
CA ASN A 144 -6.28 13.51 6.97
C ASN A 144 -5.85 12.25 6.21
N VAL A 145 -6.53 11.15 6.47
CA VAL A 145 -6.17 9.82 5.96
C VAL A 145 -7.35 9.13 5.30
N THR A 146 -7.06 8.37 4.25
CA THR A 146 -7.98 7.36 3.67
C THR A 146 -7.32 6.01 3.82
N PHE A 147 -8.01 5.05 4.43
CA PHE A 147 -7.54 3.68 4.53
C PHE A 147 -8.08 2.86 3.35
N VAL A 148 -7.22 2.00 2.80
CA VAL A 148 -7.60 1.05 1.76
C VAL A 148 -7.26 -0.35 2.27
N ASN A 149 -8.27 -1.21 2.33
CA ASN A 149 -8.12 -2.62 2.73
C ASN A 149 -8.31 -3.50 1.50
N PRO A 150 -7.24 -3.82 0.75
CA PRO A 150 -7.37 -4.63 -0.44
C PRO A 150 -7.82 -6.05 -0.08
N ALA A 151 -8.72 -6.60 -0.89
CA ALA A 151 -9.16 -7.98 -0.82
C ALA A 151 -8.06 -8.96 -1.25
N PHE A 152 -8.39 -10.25 -1.35
CA PHE A 152 -7.44 -11.27 -1.82
C PHE A 152 -6.97 -10.96 -3.25
N TYR A 153 -5.65 -11.03 -3.50
CA TYR A 153 -5.10 -10.73 -4.83
C TYR A 153 -5.29 -11.90 -5.78
N PHE A 154 -5.85 -11.66 -6.95
CA PHE A 154 -5.97 -12.68 -8.00
C PHE A 154 -4.61 -13.23 -8.43
N GLU A 155 -3.54 -12.42 -8.35
CA GLU A 155 -2.17 -12.82 -8.65
C GLU A 155 -1.65 -13.93 -7.73
N ASN A 156 -2.28 -14.13 -6.56
CA ASN A 156 -1.93 -15.24 -5.67
C ASN A 156 -2.24 -16.62 -6.31
N PHE A 157 -3.20 -16.68 -7.24
CA PHE A 157 -3.46 -17.91 -8.01
C PHE A 157 -2.35 -18.25 -8.99
N LEU A 158 -1.49 -17.29 -9.33
CA LEU A 158 -0.33 -17.50 -10.19
C LEU A 158 0.94 -17.88 -9.40
N SER A 159 0.97 -17.60 -8.09
CA SER A 159 2.18 -17.72 -7.26
C SER A 159 2.00 -18.66 -6.06
N TYR A 160 1.13 -18.34 -5.13
CA TYR A 160 0.97 -19.08 -3.88
C TYR A 160 0.02 -20.26 -3.99
N PHE A 161 -1.00 -20.17 -4.85
CA PHE A 161 -2.05 -21.17 -5.02
C PHE A 161 -2.25 -21.56 -6.50
N PRO A 162 -1.17 -21.91 -7.24
CA PRO A 162 -1.33 -22.31 -8.63
C PRO A 162 -2.07 -23.66 -8.73
N PRO A 163 -2.94 -23.84 -9.73
CA PRO A 163 -3.52 -25.14 -10.03
C PRO A 163 -2.43 -26.17 -10.32
N LYS A 164 -2.51 -27.36 -9.72
CA LYS A 164 -1.54 -28.44 -9.87
C LYS A 164 -2.10 -29.52 -10.79
N LYS A 165 -1.34 -29.86 -11.84
CA LYS A 165 -1.70 -30.97 -12.74
C LYS A 165 -1.61 -32.30 -11.98
N GLN A 166 -2.65 -33.14 -12.12
CA GLN A 166 -2.75 -34.46 -11.52
C GLN A 166 -2.28 -35.53 -12.52
N GLU A 167 -2.10 -36.79 -12.03
CA GLU A 167 -1.66 -37.93 -12.86
C GLU A 167 -2.66 -38.28 -13.96
N ASP A 168 -3.95 -38.08 -13.72
CA ASP A 168 -5.04 -38.29 -14.67
C ASP A 168 -5.18 -37.18 -15.73
N GLY A 169 -4.31 -36.15 -15.69
CA GLY A 169 -4.32 -35.03 -16.62
C GLY A 169 -5.23 -33.89 -16.21
N THR A 170 -6.03 -34.03 -15.16
CA THR A 170 -6.85 -32.95 -14.60
C THR A 170 -5.99 -31.92 -13.83
N PHE A 171 -6.58 -30.78 -13.48
CA PHE A 171 -5.95 -29.81 -12.60
C PHE A 171 -6.72 -29.73 -11.28
N ALA A 172 -6.01 -29.87 -10.17
CA ALA A 172 -6.58 -29.65 -8.84
C ALA A 172 -6.15 -28.28 -8.31
N PHE A 173 -7.11 -27.59 -7.69
CA PHE A 173 -6.91 -26.34 -6.99
C PHE A 173 -7.41 -26.53 -5.55
N GLY A 174 -6.55 -26.23 -4.57
CA GLY A 174 -6.89 -26.30 -3.15
C GLY A 174 -6.79 -24.92 -2.52
N PHE A 175 -7.91 -24.46 -1.95
CA PHE A 175 -7.98 -23.19 -1.25
C PHE A 175 -8.91 -23.33 -0.02
N PRO A 176 -8.49 -22.92 1.19
CA PRO A 176 -9.25 -23.15 2.42
C PRO A 176 -10.39 -22.13 2.61
N GLN A 177 -11.30 -22.01 1.63
CA GLN A 177 -12.40 -21.04 1.61
C GLN A 177 -13.74 -21.61 2.09
N GLY A 178 -13.95 -22.93 2.00
CA GLY A 178 -15.26 -23.54 2.20
C GLY A 178 -16.28 -23.02 1.18
N ASP A 179 -17.54 -22.85 1.63
CA ASP A 179 -18.64 -22.39 0.78
C ASP A 179 -18.85 -20.88 0.79
N THR A 180 -17.94 -20.11 1.37
CA THR A 180 -18.03 -18.65 1.43
C THR A 180 -17.48 -18.01 0.15
N LEU A 181 -18.03 -16.83 -0.22
CA LEU A 181 -17.53 -16.05 -1.34
C LEU A 181 -16.16 -15.45 -1.00
N LEU A 182 -15.22 -15.58 -1.92
CA LEU A 182 -13.92 -14.93 -1.84
C LEU A 182 -13.99 -13.56 -2.52
N ALA A 183 -13.87 -12.50 -1.74
CA ALA A 183 -13.65 -11.17 -2.30
C ALA A 183 -12.24 -11.10 -2.89
N GLY A 184 -12.10 -10.74 -4.15
CA GLY A 184 -10.82 -10.66 -4.85
C GLY A 184 -10.66 -9.38 -5.63
N VAL A 185 -9.41 -8.98 -5.85
CA VAL A 185 -9.02 -7.80 -6.61
C VAL A 185 -7.73 -8.08 -7.38
N ALA A 186 -7.60 -7.54 -8.59
CA ALA A 186 -6.30 -7.47 -9.24
C ALA A 186 -5.46 -6.39 -8.55
N ILE A 187 -4.21 -6.70 -8.22
CA ILE A 187 -3.35 -5.78 -7.46
C ILE A 187 -3.10 -4.47 -8.23
N GLU A 188 -3.14 -4.53 -9.54
CA GLU A 188 -3.00 -3.36 -10.42
C GLU A 188 -4.18 -2.39 -10.25
N ASP A 189 -5.41 -2.89 -10.06
CA ASP A 189 -6.62 -2.07 -9.91
C ASP A 189 -6.58 -1.18 -8.66
N LEU A 190 -5.83 -1.59 -7.64
CA LEU A 190 -5.57 -0.75 -6.46
C LEU A 190 -4.97 0.60 -6.84
N GLY A 191 -4.12 0.62 -7.88
CA GLY A 191 -3.55 1.86 -8.42
C GLY A 191 -4.62 2.82 -8.93
N GLY A 192 -5.64 2.31 -9.61
CA GLY A 192 -6.79 3.09 -10.07
C GLY A 192 -7.59 3.68 -8.90
N VAL A 193 -7.86 2.88 -7.88
CA VAL A 193 -8.57 3.31 -6.65
C VAL A 193 -7.80 4.43 -5.95
N VAL A 194 -6.50 4.26 -5.71
CA VAL A 194 -5.66 5.27 -5.05
C VAL A 194 -5.60 6.56 -5.88
N THR A 195 -5.50 6.44 -7.21
CA THR A 195 -5.52 7.60 -8.11
C THR A 195 -6.86 8.35 -8.03
N ALA A 196 -7.99 7.63 -7.95
CA ALA A 196 -9.30 8.25 -7.76
C ALA A 196 -9.42 8.99 -6.41
N ILE A 197 -8.85 8.42 -5.34
CA ILE A 197 -8.79 9.06 -4.01
C ILE A 197 -8.03 10.39 -4.09
N PHE A 198 -6.83 10.42 -4.68
CA PHE A 198 -6.07 11.67 -4.80
C PHE A 198 -6.71 12.70 -5.74
N ASN A 199 -7.50 12.25 -6.70
CA ASN A 199 -8.26 13.15 -7.59
C ASN A 199 -9.44 13.84 -6.88
N LYS A 200 -10.02 13.19 -5.85
CA LYS A 200 -11.18 13.69 -5.10
C LYS A 200 -10.96 13.57 -3.59
N PRO A 201 -9.93 14.25 -3.04
CA PRO A 201 -9.50 14.02 -1.65
C PRO A 201 -10.61 14.28 -0.63
N ASP A 202 -11.47 15.27 -0.87
CA ASP A 202 -12.56 15.64 0.07
C ASP A 202 -13.64 14.56 0.14
N ASP A 203 -13.85 13.80 -0.96
CA ASP A 203 -14.85 12.72 -1.01
C ASP A 203 -14.40 11.51 -0.18
N PHE A 204 -13.09 11.37 0.09
CA PHE A 204 -12.50 10.17 0.70
C PHE A 204 -11.83 10.42 2.05
N LYS A 205 -11.81 11.65 2.51
CA LYS A 205 -11.24 12.00 3.82
C LYS A 205 -11.86 11.15 4.92
N ASP A 206 -11.02 10.59 5.79
CA ASP A 206 -11.38 9.77 6.96
C ASP A 206 -12.19 8.50 6.64
N LYS A 207 -12.27 8.12 5.36
CA LYS A 207 -12.95 6.90 4.92
C LYS A 207 -12.03 5.69 4.95
N GLN A 208 -12.68 4.53 5.02
CA GLN A 208 -12.08 3.22 4.82
C GLN A 208 -12.77 2.57 3.62
N LEU A 209 -11.98 2.14 2.65
CA LEU A 209 -12.43 1.43 1.46
C LEU A 209 -12.02 -0.05 1.58
N VAL A 210 -12.94 -0.93 1.26
CA VAL A 210 -12.73 -2.39 1.30
C VAL A 210 -13.03 -2.97 -0.07
#